data_b0748b63c92c01a9a57dbc88de217ece
#
_entry.id   b0748b63c92c01a9a57dbc88de217ece
#
_cell.length_a   1.000
_cell.length_b   1.000
_cell.length_c   1.000
_cell.angle_alpha   90.00
_cell.angle_beta   90.00
_cell.angle_gamma   90.00
#
_symmetry.space_group_name_H-M   'P 1'
#
loop_
_entity.id
_entity.type
_entity.pdbx_description
1 polymer ?
#
loop_
_entity_poly.entity_id
_entity_poly.type
_entity_poly.pdbx_seq_one_letter_code
_entity_poly.pdbx_strand_id
1 'polypeptide(L)'
;CYDDNGEISPERVEALTRHLIAKGVKGVYVGGSSGECIYQSVADRKLVLEHVMKAAEGKLTVIAHVACNNTADSKELAAHAESLGVDAIAAIPPIYFHLPEYAIAEYWNDISSAAPNTDFVIYNIPQLAGVALTMPLFREMRKNPRVAAVKNSSMPVQDIQMFKMEGGEGFVVFNGPDEQLVSGLAMGADGGIGGTYAVMPELYLKIKELTDAGKVKEAREIQYAADAIIYAMCECHGNLYAVMKEILRIRENLNIGGVRKPLPEIIPEDMEQIKKCAGMIDEA
;
A
#
# COMPACT_ATOMS: atom_id res chain seq x y z
N CYS A 1 9.92 8.83 -2.25
CA CYS A 1 11.24 9.02 -2.88
C CYS A 1 11.74 10.43 -2.56
N TYR A 2 12.92 10.52 -1.96
CA TYR A 2 13.51 11.79 -1.53
C TYR A 2 14.86 12.02 -2.21
N ASP A 3 15.23 13.29 -2.36
CA ASP A 3 16.58 13.70 -2.73
C ASP A 3 17.54 13.62 -1.53
N ASP A 4 18.77 14.06 -1.71
CA ASP A 4 19.80 13.99 -0.66
C ASP A 4 19.59 15.08 0.44
N ASN A 5 18.64 16.00 0.26
CA ASN A 5 18.21 16.98 1.25
C ASN A 5 16.94 16.56 2.00
N GLY A 6 16.33 15.42 1.64
CA GLY A 6 15.10 14.91 2.23
C GLY A 6 13.81 15.52 1.64
N GLU A 7 13.93 16.24 0.51
CA GLU A 7 12.78 16.75 -0.23
C GLU A 7 12.27 15.73 -1.25
N ILE A 8 11.00 15.83 -1.66
CA ILE A 8 10.46 14.94 -2.70
C ILE A 8 11.27 15.11 -3.99
N SER A 9 11.77 13.99 -4.52
CA SER A 9 12.46 13.95 -5.82
C SER A 9 11.54 13.42 -6.92
N PRO A 10 11.05 14.29 -7.80
CA PRO A 10 10.24 13.89 -8.96
C PRO A 10 10.89 12.80 -9.81
N GLU A 11 12.17 12.93 -10.09
CA GLU A 11 12.92 11.98 -10.91
C GLU A 11 12.98 10.60 -10.28
N ARG A 12 13.20 10.52 -8.95
CA ARG A 12 13.25 9.27 -8.20
C ARG A 12 11.86 8.64 -8.08
N VAL A 13 10.78 9.44 -7.98
CA VAL A 13 9.39 8.96 -8.03
C VAL A 13 9.09 8.33 -9.39
N GLU A 14 9.40 9.03 -10.49
CA GLU A 14 9.20 8.50 -11.84
C GLU A 14 10.05 7.25 -12.10
N ALA A 15 11.31 7.23 -11.61
CA ALA A 15 12.19 6.06 -11.77
C ALA A 15 11.63 4.82 -11.07
N LEU A 16 11.16 4.95 -9.82
CA LEU A 16 10.51 3.86 -9.11
C LEU A 16 9.25 3.38 -9.84
N THR A 17 8.41 4.30 -10.31
CA THR A 17 7.19 3.96 -11.05
C THR A 17 7.51 3.17 -12.32
N ARG A 18 8.48 3.61 -13.12
CA ARG A 18 8.94 2.89 -14.31
C ARG A 18 9.54 1.52 -13.98
N HIS A 19 10.30 1.42 -12.88
CA HIS A 19 10.82 0.15 -12.41
C HIS A 19 9.69 -0.85 -12.10
N LEU A 20 8.66 -0.42 -11.37
CA LEU A 20 7.51 -1.27 -11.02
C LEU A 20 6.73 -1.71 -12.28
N ILE A 21 6.57 -0.83 -13.28
CA ILE A 21 6.01 -1.21 -14.59
C ILE A 21 6.86 -2.31 -15.23
N ALA A 22 8.18 -2.15 -15.25
CA ALA A 22 9.10 -3.12 -15.86
C ALA A 22 9.07 -4.48 -15.14
N LYS A 23 8.84 -4.49 -13.82
CA LYS A 23 8.64 -5.72 -13.01
C LYS A 23 7.26 -6.38 -13.23
N GLY A 24 6.33 -5.75 -13.94
CA GLY A 24 5.05 -6.34 -14.32
C GLY A 24 3.95 -6.26 -13.26
N VAL A 25 4.09 -5.39 -12.25
CA VAL A 25 3.00 -5.14 -11.29
C VAL A 25 1.78 -4.56 -12.00
N LYS A 26 0.60 -4.82 -11.48
CA LYS A 26 -0.66 -4.40 -12.11
C LYS A 26 -1.11 -3.00 -11.70
N GLY A 27 -0.64 -2.53 -10.57
CA GLY A 27 -1.00 -1.22 -10.05
C GLY A 27 -0.13 -0.78 -8.89
N VAL A 28 -0.35 0.44 -8.45
CA VAL A 28 0.35 1.06 -7.32
C VAL A 28 -0.64 1.72 -6.37
N TYR A 29 -0.34 1.64 -5.08
CA TYR A 29 -1.06 2.31 -4.01
C TYR A 29 -0.20 3.45 -3.49
N VAL A 30 -0.49 4.67 -3.93
CA VAL A 30 0.34 5.86 -3.73
C VAL A 30 0.03 6.52 -2.39
N GLY A 31 1.07 6.86 -1.63
CA GLY A 31 0.92 7.59 -0.37
C GLY A 31 0.29 6.78 0.76
N GLY A 32 0.50 5.45 0.77
CA GLY A 32 0.14 4.60 1.90
C GLY A 32 1.16 4.67 3.03
N SER A 33 1.12 3.69 3.95
CA SER A 33 2.06 3.63 5.10
C SER A 33 3.51 3.52 4.65
N SER A 34 3.81 2.63 3.70
CA SER A 34 5.16 2.51 3.10
C SER A 34 5.55 3.72 2.24
N GLY A 35 4.58 4.52 1.79
CA GLY A 35 4.80 5.81 1.15
C GLY A 35 5.04 6.95 2.12
N GLU A 36 5.10 6.68 3.43
CA GLU A 36 5.41 7.64 4.50
C GLU A 36 4.46 8.84 4.57
N CYS A 37 3.19 8.65 4.15
CA CYS A 37 2.23 9.74 3.98
C CYS A 37 2.01 10.58 5.24
N ILE A 38 2.14 9.98 6.43
CA ILE A 38 1.94 10.67 7.71
C ILE A 38 3.00 11.75 8.00
N TYR A 39 4.15 11.64 7.33
CA TYR A 39 5.27 12.58 7.48
C TYR A 39 5.39 13.54 6.30
N GLN A 40 4.43 13.51 5.37
CA GLN A 40 4.41 14.36 4.18
C GLN A 40 3.31 15.42 4.28
N SER A 41 3.62 16.61 3.80
CA SER A 41 2.64 17.68 3.63
C SER A 41 1.64 17.34 2.51
N VAL A 42 0.51 18.06 2.45
CA VAL A 42 -0.42 18.00 1.33
C VAL A 42 0.28 18.29 -0.01
N ALA A 43 1.18 19.27 -0.02
CA ALA A 43 1.95 19.62 -1.21
C ALA A 43 2.89 18.48 -1.66
N ASP A 44 3.61 17.86 -0.72
CA ASP A 44 4.47 16.71 -1.02
C ASP A 44 3.67 15.56 -1.64
N ARG A 45 2.51 15.24 -1.05
CA ARG A 45 1.66 14.13 -1.51
C ARG A 45 1.08 14.39 -2.90
N LYS A 46 0.71 15.63 -3.20
CA LYS A 46 0.29 16.05 -4.56
C LYS A 46 1.43 15.86 -5.55
N LEU A 47 2.63 16.37 -5.23
CA LEU A 47 3.80 16.26 -6.08
C LEU A 47 4.16 14.80 -6.38
N VAL A 48 4.13 13.92 -5.37
CA VAL A 48 4.35 12.48 -5.57
C VAL A 48 3.32 11.89 -6.54
N LEU A 49 2.03 12.16 -6.33
CA LEU A 49 0.97 11.61 -7.18
C LEU A 49 1.07 12.09 -8.62
N GLU A 50 1.34 13.38 -8.84
CA GLU A 50 1.55 13.96 -10.18
C GLU A 50 2.64 13.22 -10.97
N HIS A 51 3.77 12.93 -10.30
CA HIS A 51 4.89 12.25 -10.96
C HIS A 51 4.67 10.75 -11.12
N VAL A 52 3.91 10.11 -10.22
CA VAL A 52 3.45 8.73 -10.43
C VAL A 52 2.53 8.66 -11.65
N MET A 53 1.52 9.52 -11.74
CA MET A 53 0.58 9.55 -12.87
C MET A 53 1.29 9.82 -14.19
N LYS A 54 2.23 10.77 -14.19
CA LYS A 54 3.06 11.06 -15.36
C LYS A 54 3.85 9.85 -15.84
N ALA A 55 4.48 9.10 -14.92
CA ALA A 55 5.30 7.95 -15.29
C ALA A 55 4.47 6.67 -15.56
N ALA A 56 3.29 6.56 -14.97
CA ALA A 56 2.39 5.41 -15.18
C ALA A 56 1.85 5.34 -16.61
N GLU A 57 1.58 6.49 -17.25
CA GLU A 57 1.11 6.56 -18.65
C GLU A 57 -0.05 5.62 -18.96
N GLY A 58 -0.96 5.40 -18.02
CA GLY A 58 -2.08 4.47 -18.14
C GLY A 58 -1.70 2.98 -18.12
N LYS A 59 -0.45 2.64 -17.78
CA LYS A 59 0.02 1.24 -17.72
C LYS A 59 -0.23 0.57 -16.37
N LEU A 60 -0.60 1.35 -15.35
CA LEU A 60 -0.85 0.88 -13.99
C LEU A 60 -2.23 1.33 -13.52
N THR A 61 -2.91 0.48 -12.76
CA THR A 61 -4.00 0.93 -11.89
C THR A 61 -3.41 1.77 -10.77
N VAL A 62 -3.88 2.99 -10.58
CA VAL A 62 -3.37 3.91 -9.57
C VAL A 62 -4.45 4.17 -8.52
N ILE A 63 -4.19 3.74 -7.28
CA ILE A 63 -5.02 4.05 -6.11
C ILE A 63 -4.29 5.10 -5.28
N ALA A 64 -4.88 6.27 -5.11
CA ALA A 64 -4.29 7.36 -4.32
C ALA A 64 -4.83 7.32 -2.90
N HIS A 65 -3.96 7.11 -1.90
CA HIS A 65 -4.33 7.28 -0.50
C HIS A 65 -4.40 8.77 -0.18
N VAL A 66 -5.55 9.24 0.30
CA VAL A 66 -5.82 10.68 0.49
C VAL A 66 -6.13 11.07 1.93
N ALA A 67 -6.10 10.10 2.86
CA ALA A 67 -6.43 10.38 4.26
C ALA A 67 -5.41 11.32 4.93
N CYS A 68 -5.94 12.29 5.65
CA CYS A 68 -5.29 13.13 6.66
C CYS A 68 -6.11 13.10 7.94
N ASN A 69 -5.55 13.57 9.06
CA ASN A 69 -6.31 13.64 10.31
C ASN A 69 -7.39 14.72 10.30
N ASN A 70 -7.37 15.65 9.37
CA ASN A 70 -8.44 16.59 9.16
C ASN A 70 -9.15 16.35 7.82
N THR A 71 -10.46 16.59 7.79
CA THR A 71 -11.31 16.35 6.62
C THR A 71 -10.98 17.29 5.46
N ALA A 72 -10.57 18.53 5.73
CA ALA A 72 -10.32 19.53 4.69
C ALA A 72 -9.14 19.13 3.80
N ASP A 73 -7.99 18.75 4.40
CA ASP A 73 -6.81 18.30 3.66
C ASP A 73 -7.10 16.99 2.89
N SER A 74 -7.88 16.09 3.50
CA SER A 74 -8.27 14.84 2.84
C SER A 74 -9.14 15.09 1.60
N LYS A 75 -10.08 16.02 1.68
CA LYS A 75 -10.92 16.45 0.53
C LYS A 75 -10.09 17.14 -0.54
N GLU A 76 -9.12 17.96 -0.15
CA GLU A 76 -8.21 18.62 -1.08
C GLU A 76 -7.37 17.61 -1.87
N LEU A 77 -6.84 16.58 -1.19
CA LEU A 77 -6.11 15.49 -1.84
C LEU A 77 -7.00 14.63 -2.73
N ALA A 78 -8.25 14.37 -2.31
CA ALA A 78 -9.22 13.61 -3.10
C ALA A 78 -9.58 14.33 -4.40
N ALA A 79 -9.91 15.61 -4.33
CA ALA A 79 -10.21 16.43 -5.51
C ALA A 79 -9.00 16.54 -6.46
N HIS A 80 -7.80 16.68 -5.92
CA HIS A 80 -6.58 16.68 -6.71
C HIS A 80 -6.36 15.32 -7.40
N ALA A 81 -6.53 14.20 -6.68
CA ALA A 81 -6.39 12.86 -7.25
C ALA A 81 -7.39 12.62 -8.40
N GLU A 82 -8.67 13.00 -8.23
CA GLU A 82 -9.67 12.94 -9.29
C GLU A 82 -9.25 13.77 -10.51
N SER A 83 -8.72 14.98 -10.29
CA SER A 83 -8.27 15.86 -11.39
C SER A 83 -7.15 15.27 -12.24
N LEU A 84 -6.36 14.37 -11.65
CA LEU A 84 -5.30 13.63 -12.34
C LEU A 84 -5.79 12.35 -13.03
N GLY A 85 -7.04 11.95 -12.80
CA GLY A 85 -7.63 10.75 -13.41
C GLY A 85 -7.12 9.44 -12.80
N VAL A 86 -6.93 9.38 -11.47
CA VAL A 86 -6.63 8.12 -10.79
C VAL A 86 -7.80 7.15 -10.89
N ASP A 87 -7.53 5.84 -10.81
CA ASP A 87 -8.58 4.81 -10.87
C ASP A 87 -9.42 4.78 -9.59
N ALA A 88 -8.80 5.04 -8.44
CA ALA A 88 -9.50 5.12 -7.16
C ALA A 88 -8.77 6.00 -6.16
N ILE A 89 -9.51 6.52 -5.19
CA ILE A 89 -8.97 7.10 -3.96
C ILE A 89 -9.16 6.15 -2.79
N ALA A 90 -8.32 6.25 -1.77
CA ALA A 90 -8.39 5.41 -0.59
C ALA A 90 -8.16 6.20 0.69
N ALA A 91 -8.77 5.77 1.80
CA ALA A 91 -8.55 6.42 3.08
C ALA A 91 -8.59 5.43 4.26
N ILE A 92 -7.60 5.57 5.19
CA ILE A 92 -7.71 5.06 6.56
C ILE A 92 -8.68 5.96 7.34
N PRO A 93 -9.26 5.49 8.47
CA PRO A 93 -9.93 6.39 9.39
C PRO A 93 -8.91 7.38 10.01
N PRO A 94 -9.38 8.52 10.59
CA PRO A 94 -8.49 9.40 11.33
C PRO A 94 -7.81 8.65 12.48
N ILE A 95 -6.51 8.90 12.66
CA ILE A 95 -5.70 8.27 13.71
C ILE A 95 -5.63 9.12 14.95
N TYR A 96 -5.15 8.56 16.06
CA TYR A 96 -4.97 9.13 17.39
C TYR A 96 -6.24 9.10 18.24
N PHE A 97 -7.36 9.70 17.81
CA PHE A 97 -8.64 9.56 18.49
C PHE A 97 -9.44 8.40 17.90
N HIS A 98 -9.92 7.49 18.74
CA HIS A 98 -10.82 6.41 18.33
C HIS A 98 -12.23 6.97 18.15
N LEU A 99 -12.53 7.40 16.94
CA LEU A 99 -13.83 7.97 16.59
C LEU A 99 -14.92 6.88 16.55
N PRO A 100 -16.18 7.23 16.86
CA PRO A 100 -17.30 6.32 16.68
C PRO A 100 -17.58 6.07 15.19
N GLU A 101 -18.18 4.92 14.87
CA GLU A 101 -18.40 4.47 13.49
C GLU A 101 -19.13 5.49 12.62
N TYR A 102 -20.14 6.19 13.16
CA TYR A 102 -20.85 7.21 12.42
C TYR A 102 -19.97 8.38 11.96
N ALA A 103 -19.03 8.81 12.81
CA ALA A 103 -18.09 9.88 12.48
C ALA A 103 -17.04 9.44 11.46
N ILE A 104 -16.64 8.16 11.50
CA ILE A 104 -15.76 7.57 10.49
C ILE A 104 -16.49 7.49 9.14
N ALA A 105 -17.74 7.05 9.13
CA ALA A 105 -18.56 6.99 7.91
C ALA A 105 -18.77 8.40 7.31
N GLU A 106 -19.02 9.41 8.14
CA GLU A 106 -19.14 10.80 7.72
C GLU A 106 -17.84 11.30 7.08
N TYR A 107 -16.70 11.07 7.75
CA TYR A 107 -15.37 11.44 7.23
C TYR A 107 -15.07 10.80 5.86
N TRP A 108 -15.32 9.50 5.69
CA TRP A 108 -15.09 8.82 4.42
C TRP A 108 -16.05 9.28 3.32
N ASN A 109 -17.31 9.54 3.66
CA ASN A 109 -18.29 10.07 2.71
C ASN A 109 -17.96 11.51 2.29
N ASP A 110 -17.44 12.33 3.19
CA ASP A 110 -16.95 13.67 2.89
C ASP A 110 -15.78 13.64 1.90
N ILE A 111 -14.83 12.73 2.09
CA ILE A 111 -13.71 12.51 1.16
C ILE A 111 -14.24 12.06 -0.20
N SER A 112 -15.09 11.04 -0.22
CA SER A 112 -15.69 10.52 -1.46
C SER A 112 -16.48 11.59 -2.21
N SER A 113 -17.16 12.49 -1.50
CA SER A 113 -17.91 13.60 -2.11
C SER A 113 -17.02 14.63 -2.81
N ALA A 114 -15.76 14.74 -2.42
CA ALA A 114 -14.79 15.64 -3.05
C ALA A 114 -14.20 15.07 -4.36
N ALA A 115 -14.44 13.78 -4.63
CA ALA A 115 -14.05 13.08 -5.85
C ALA A 115 -15.26 12.26 -6.38
N PRO A 116 -16.32 12.93 -6.85
CA PRO A 116 -17.61 12.29 -7.10
C PRO A 116 -17.61 11.30 -8.28
N ASN A 117 -16.60 11.33 -9.13
CA ASN A 117 -16.49 10.44 -10.30
C ASN A 117 -15.43 9.35 -10.10
N THR A 118 -14.80 9.27 -8.93
CA THR A 118 -13.70 8.36 -8.63
C THR A 118 -14.15 7.31 -7.61
N ASP A 119 -13.77 6.05 -7.81
CA ASP A 119 -14.06 4.96 -6.87
C ASP A 119 -13.35 5.18 -5.54
N PHE A 120 -13.98 4.70 -4.46
CA PHE A 120 -13.46 4.81 -3.10
C PHE A 120 -13.08 3.44 -2.55
N VAL A 121 -11.87 3.32 -2.02
CA VAL A 121 -11.33 2.12 -1.36
C VAL A 121 -11.23 2.38 0.14
N ILE A 122 -11.95 1.63 0.95
CA ILE A 122 -11.76 1.68 2.40
C ILE A 122 -10.44 1.01 2.75
N TYR A 123 -9.57 1.71 3.48
CA TYR A 123 -8.34 1.11 3.99
C TYR A 123 -8.50 0.73 5.46
N ASN A 124 -8.69 -0.56 5.70
CA ASN A 124 -8.78 -1.14 7.04
C ASN A 124 -7.39 -1.59 7.52
N ILE A 125 -6.84 -0.90 8.52
CA ILE A 125 -5.55 -1.21 9.16
C ILE A 125 -5.63 -0.96 10.68
N PRO A 126 -6.32 -1.82 11.44
CA PRO A 126 -6.63 -1.58 12.84
C PRO A 126 -5.39 -1.35 13.72
N GLN A 127 -4.28 -2.02 13.41
CA GLN A 127 -3.04 -1.92 14.18
C GLN A 127 -2.43 -0.52 14.18
N LEU A 128 -2.62 0.24 13.10
CA LEU A 128 -2.11 1.62 12.98
C LEU A 128 -3.20 2.67 13.17
N ALA A 129 -4.42 2.37 12.74
CA ALA A 129 -5.53 3.31 12.83
C ALA A 129 -6.22 3.32 14.21
N GLY A 130 -6.04 2.25 15.01
CA GLY A 130 -6.66 2.11 16.33
C GLY A 130 -8.13 1.73 16.29
N VAL A 131 -8.76 1.67 15.12
CA VAL A 131 -10.14 1.24 14.90
C VAL A 131 -10.22 0.25 13.74
N ALA A 132 -11.12 -0.73 13.84
CA ALA A 132 -11.35 -1.74 12.82
C ALA A 132 -12.58 -1.39 11.98
N LEU A 133 -12.59 -1.82 10.72
CA LEU A 133 -13.78 -1.83 9.89
C LEU A 133 -14.71 -2.96 10.36
N THR A 134 -15.72 -2.62 11.13
CA THR A 134 -16.74 -3.57 11.56
C THR A 134 -17.74 -3.83 10.43
N MET A 135 -18.48 -4.93 10.51
CA MET A 135 -19.53 -5.22 9.53
C MET A 135 -20.67 -4.18 9.52
N PRO A 136 -21.13 -3.62 10.67
CA PRO A 136 -22.06 -2.48 10.66
C PRO A 136 -21.51 -1.26 9.91
N LEU A 137 -20.26 -0.85 10.18
CA LEU A 137 -19.62 0.28 9.49
C LEU A 137 -19.43 -0.03 7.99
N PHE A 138 -19.04 -1.26 7.63
CA PHE A 138 -18.92 -1.68 6.24
C PHE A 138 -20.27 -1.55 5.51
N ARG A 139 -21.37 -2.06 6.10
CA ARG A 139 -22.72 -1.94 5.53
C ARG A 139 -23.15 -0.48 5.37
N GLU A 140 -22.83 0.38 6.33
CA GLU A 140 -23.10 1.81 6.23
C GLU A 140 -22.39 2.42 5.03
N MET A 141 -21.09 2.12 4.88
CA MET A 141 -20.29 2.62 3.76
C MET A 141 -20.73 2.07 2.40
N ARG A 142 -21.26 0.85 2.35
CA ARG A 142 -21.80 0.26 1.11
C ARG A 142 -23.05 0.96 0.57
N LYS A 143 -23.68 1.86 1.36
CA LYS A 143 -24.74 2.74 0.84
C LYS A 143 -24.19 3.78 -0.13
N ASN A 144 -22.92 4.13 -0.04
CA ASN A 144 -22.24 4.99 -0.99
C ASN A 144 -21.85 4.16 -2.24
N PRO A 145 -22.40 4.44 -3.42
CA PRO A 145 -22.13 3.66 -4.63
C PRO A 145 -20.68 3.74 -5.12
N ARG A 146 -19.91 4.71 -4.63
CA ARG A 146 -18.49 4.84 -4.95
C ARG A 146 -17.61 3.86 -4.18
N VAL A 147 -18.07 3.29 -3.08
CA VAL A 147 -17.32 2.31 -2.31
C VAL A 147 -17.21 1.00 -3.08
N ALA A 148 -16.13 0.84 -3.82
CA ALA A 148 -15.90 -0.27 -4.74
C ALA A 148 -14.98 -1.35 -4.16
N ALA A 149 -14.18 -1.02 -3.14
CA ALA A 149 -13.19 -1.95 -2.61
C ALA A 149 -12.85 -1.74 -1.13
N VAL A 150 -12.20 -2.77 -0.56
CA VAL A 150 -11.50 -2.71 0.72
C VAL A 150 -10.07 -3.17 0.52
N LYS A 151 -9.09 -2.39 1.00
CA LYS A 151 -7.75 -2.88 1.30
C LYS A 151 -7.74 -3.32 2.76
N ASN A 152 -7.67 -4.62 3.00
CA ASN A 152 -7.75 -5.19 4.34
C ASN A 152 -6.38 -5.56 4.89
N SER A 153 -5.90 -4.80 5.86
CA SER A 153 -4.66 -5.04 6.60
C SER A 153 -4.91 -5.50 8.04
N SER A 154 -6.11 -6.04 8.35
CA SER A 154 -6.33 -6.74 9.61
C SER A 154 -5.63 -8.09 9.62
N MET A 155 -5.29 -8.60 10.80
CA MET A 155 -4.64 -9.91 10.94
C MET A 155 -5.59 -11.09 10.66
N PRO A 156 -6.88 -11.07 11.06
CA PRO A 156 -7.80 -12.15 10.75
C PRO A 156 -8.10 -12.21 9.25
N VAL A 157 -7.66 -13.26 8.56
CA VAL A 157 -8.02 -13.48 7.13
C VAL A 157 -9.51 -13.70 6.92
N GLN A 158 -10.25 -14.06 7.97
CA GLN A 158 -11.71 -14.15 7.96
C GLN A 158 -12.37 -12.83 7.52
N ASP A 159 -11.77 -11.68 7.85
CA ASP A 159 -12.30 -10.37 7.46
C ASP A 159 -12.38 -10.24 5.94
N ILE A 160 -11.41 -10.78 5.19
CA ILE A 160 -11.42 -10.81 3.73
C ILE A 160 -12.66 -11.55 3.22
N GLN A 161 -12.91 -12.75 3.77
CA GLN A 161 -14.09 -13.55 3.42
C GLN A 161 -15.38 -12.78 3.71
N MET A 162 -15.48 -12.15 4.87
CA MET A 162 -16.66 -11.40 5.27
C MET A 162 -16.93 -10.22 4.34
N PHE A 163 -15.91 -9.43 3.99
CA PHE A 163 -16.05 -8.32 3.07
C PHE A 163 -16.39 -8.78 1.64
N LYS A 164 -15.82 -9.89 1.16
CA LYS A 164 -16.18 -10.46 -0.14
C LYS A 164 -17.64 -10.93 -0.18
N MET A 165 -18.09 -11.65 0.83
CA MET A 165 -19.46 -12.15 0.90
C MET A 165 -20.49 -11.02 0.94
N GLU A 166 -20.28 -10.01 1.79
CA GLU A 166 -21.22 -8.89 1.99
C GLU A 166 -21.11 -7.86 0.85
N GLY A 167 -19.93 -7.69 0.27
CA GLY A 167 -19.68 -6.77 -0.85
C GLY A 167 -20.38 -7.20 -2.13
N GLY A 168 -20.57 -8.51 -2.31
CA GLY A 168 -21.26 -9.08 -3.48
C GLY A 168 -20.41 -9.10 -4.75
N GLU A 169 -21.07 -9.36 -5.86
CA GLU A 169 -20.44 -9.45 -7.17
C GLU A 169 -19.79 -8.12 -7.57
N GLY A 170 -18.56 -8.21 -8.10
CA GLY A 170 -17.78 -7.04 -8.53
C GLY A 170 -17.09 -6.26 -7.41
N PHE A 171 -17.38 -6.55 -6.13
CA PHE A 171 -16.70 -5.88 -5.03
C PHE A 171 -15.28 -6.44 -4.84
N VAL A 172 -14.30 -5.53 -4.78
CA VAL A 172 -12.88 -5.89 -4.71
C VAL A 172 -12.38 -5.89 -3.27
N VAL A 173 -11.62 -6.91 -2.88
CA VAL A 173 -10.93 -6.96 -1.59
C VAL A 173 -9.46 -7.26 -1.82
N PHE A 174 -8.58 -6.37 -1.36
CA PHE A 174 -7.13 -6.58 -1.38
C PHE A 174 -6.62 -7.08 -0.03
N ASN A 175 -5.76 -8.09 -0.07
CA ASN A 175 -4.98 -8.50 1.09
C ASN A 175 -3.90 -7.45 1.37
N GLY A 176 -3.81 -6.98 2.60
CA GLY A 176 -2.84 -5.97 3.03
C GLY A 176 -1.56 -6.53 3.62
N PRO A 177 -1.61 -7.42 4.63
CA PRO A 177 -0.41 -7.99 5.24
C PRO A 177 0.36 -8.87 4.24
N ASP A 178 1.64 -8.58 4.07
CA ASP A 178 2.49 -9.25 3.10
C ASP A 178 2.65 -10.74 3.43
N GLU A 179 2.77 -11.04 4.73
CA GLU A 179 3.03 -12.36 5.30
C GLU A 179 1.84 -13.33 5.19
N GLN A 180 0.70 -12.89 4.70
CA GLN A 180 -0.48 -13.74 4.57
C GLN A 180 -1.15 -13.69 3.19
N LEU A 181 -0.40 -13.32 2.14
CA LEU A 181 -0.99 -13.17 0.80
C LEU A 181 -1.65 -14.46 0.31
N VAL A 182 -1.00 -15.62 0.47
CA VAL A 182 -1.57 -16.93 0.08
C VAL A 182 -2.89 -17.19 0.81
N SER A 183 -2.94 -16.90 2.11
CA SER A 183 -4.16 -17.09 2.92
C SER A 183 -5.26 -16.14 2.49
N GLY A 184 -4.91 -14.85 2.22
CA GLY A 184 -5.86 -13.86 1.75
C GLY A 184 -6.46 -14.20 0.39
N LEU A 185 -5.64 -14.65 -0.55
CA LEU A 185 -6.09 -15.11 -1.87
C LEU A 185 -7.00 -16.35 -1.75
N ALA A 186 -6.67 -17.30 -0.87
CA ALA A 186 -7.50 -18.46 -0.62
C ALA A 186 -8.87 -18.11 -0.01
N MET A 187 -8.96 -17.00 0.75
CA MET A 187 -10.22 -16.47 1.29
C MET A 187 -10.97 -15.56 0.31
N GLY A 188 -10.48 -15.38 -0.91
CA GLY A 188 -11.17 -14.64 -1.97
C GLY A 188 -10.68 -13.22 -2.18
N ALA A 189 -9.50 -12.83 -1.68
CA ALA A 189 -8.89 -11.56 -2.08
C ALA A 189 -8.61 -11.56 -3.60
N ASP A 190 -8.89 -10.43 -4.24
CA ASP A 190 -8.66 -10.26 -5.69
C ASP A 190 -7.18 -10.02 -6.02
N GLY A 191 -6.41 -9.59 -5.03
CA GLY A 191 -4.98 -9.34 -5.11
C GLY A 191 -4.40 -8.89 -3.77
N GLY A 192 -3.16 -8.42 -3.81
CA GLY A 192 -2.49 -7.88 -2.63
C GLY A 192 -1.97 -6.46 -2.85
N ILE A 193 -1.95 -5.68 -1.78
CA ILE A 193 -1.31 -4.36 -1.71
C ILE A 193 -0.50 -4.32 -0.43
N GLY A 194 0.78 -4.66 -0.52
CA GLY A 194 1.66 -4.82 0.62
C GLY A 194 2.82 -3.83 0.65
N GLY A 195 3.46 -3.72 1.81
CA GLY A 195 4.56 -2.79 2.05
C GLY A 195 5.85 -3.18 1.34
N THR A 196 6.16 -4.48 1.27
CA THR A 196 7.41 -5.01 0.70
C THR A 196 7.30 -5.39 -0.78
N TYR A 197 6.14 -5.21 -1.38
CA TYR A 197 5.91 -5.58 -2.79
C TYR A 197 6.80 -4.80 -3.77
N ALA A 198 7.21 -3.59 -3.41
CA ALA A 198 8.08 -2.79 -4.28
C ALA A 198 9.53 -3.30 -4.32
N VAL A 199 9.98 -4.05 -3.32
CA VAL A 199 11.38 -4.53 -3.22
C VAL A 199 11.56 -5.96 -3.73
N MET A 200 10.50 -6.77 -3.72
CA MET A 200 10.50 -8.16 -4.20
C MET A 200 9.18 -8.51 -4.94
N PRO A 201 8.78 -7.72 -5.95
CA PRO A 201 7.50 -7.90 -6.63
C PRO A 201 7.38 -9.26 -7.33
N GLU A 202 8.48 -9.82 -7.79
CA GLU A 202 8.56 -11.12 -8.44
C GLU A 202 8.00 -12.26 -7.57
N LEU A 203 8.24 -12.23 -6.26
CA LEU A 203 7.74 -13.26 -5.35
C LEU A 203 6.20 -13.18 -5.21
N TYR A 204 5.66 -11.99 -5.00
CA TYR A 204 4.22 -11.81 -4.84
C TYR A 204 3.44 -12.04 -6.14
N LEU A 205 3.99 -11.66 -7.28
CA LEU A 205 3.42 -12.00 -8.59
C LEU A 205 3.37 -13.51 -8.78
N LYS A 206 4.44 -14.23 -8.39
CA LYS A 206 4.49 -15.69 -8.47
C LYS A 206 3.54 -16.37 -7.50
N ILE A 207 3.42 -15.86 -6.27
CA ILE A 207 2.40 -16.33 -5.31
C ILE A 207 1.01 -16.22 -5.91
N LYS A 208 0.67 -15.07 -6.51
CA LYS A 208 -0.64 -14.85 -7.14
C LYS A 208 -0.86 -15.83 -8.31
N GLU A 209 0.10 -15.95 -9.21
CA GLU A 209 0.05 -16.88 -10.34
C GLU A 209 -0.21 -18.32 -9.90
N LEU A 210 0.55 -18.81 -8.92
CA LEU A 210 0.44 -20.17 -8.43
C LEU A 210 -0.88 -20.42 -7.70
N THR A 211 -1.34 -19.45 -6.92
CA THR A 211 -2.62 -19.55 -6.21
C THR A 211 -3.78 -19.60 -7.20
N ASP A 212 -3.79 -18.74 -8.22
CA ASP A 212 -4.80 -18.74 -9.28
C ASP A 212 -4.82 -20.05 -10.08
N ALA A 213 -3.65 -20.68 -10.23
CA ALA A 213 -3.52 -21.99 -10.86
C ALA A 213 -3.89 -23.18 -9.93
N GLY A 214 -4.34 -22.91 -8.69
CA GLY A 214 -4.66 -23.94 -7.69
C GLY A 214 -3.45 -24.63 -7.05
N LYS A 215 -2.23 -24.13 -7.30
CA LYS A 215 -0.96 -24.65 -6.81
C LYS A 215 -0.57 -24.08 -5.44
N VAL A 216 -1.50 -24.15 -4.49
CA VAL A 216 -1.36 -23.51 -3.17
C VAL A 216 -0.13 -23.98 -2.39
N LYS A 217 0.29 -25.26 -2.55
CA LYS A 217 1.51 -25.74 -1.87
C LYS A 217 2.76 -25.04 -2.38
N GLU A 218 2.88 -24.89 -3.70
CA GLU A 218 4.01 -24.18 -4.32
C GLU A 218 4.00 -22.69 -3.96
N ALA A 219 2.83 -22.05 -3.99
CA ALA A 219 2.66 -20.66 -3.55
C ALA A 219 3.10 -20.44 -2.10
N ARG A 220 2.79 -21.40 -1.21
CA ARG A 220 3.14 -21.34 0.20
C ARG A 220 4.66 -21.42 0.44
N GLU A 221 5.41 -22.19 -0.36
CA GLU A 221 6.88 -22.23 -0.23
C GLU A 221 7.49 -20.87 -0.55
N ILE A 222 6.96 -20.17 -1.57
CA ILE A 222 7.41 -18.79 -1.87
C ILE A 222 6.97 -17.81 -0.76
N GLN A 223 5.77 -17.98 -0.19
CA GLN A 223 5.33 -17.18 0.96
C GLN A 223 6.30 -17.35 2.14
N TYR A 224 6.73 -18.57 2.44
CA TYR A 224 7.71 -18.82 3.51
C TYR A 224 9.05 -18.12 3.25
N ALA A 225 9.51 -18.11 2.00
CA ALA A 225 10.72 -17.39 1.62
C ALA A 225 10.53 -15.87 1.79
N ALA A 226 9.40 -15.32 1.32
CA ALA A 226 9.08 -13.90 1.48
C ALA A 226 9.01 -13.49 2.96
N ASP A 227 8.37 -14.31 3.81
CA ASP A 227 8.26 -14.06 5.25
C ASP A 227 9.64 -14.07 5.93
N ALA A 228 10.49 -15.04 5.57
CA ALA A 228 11.86 -15.10 6.09
C ALA A 228 12.68 -13.87 5.71
N ILE A 229 12.49 -13.35 4.48
CA ILE A 229 13.15 -12.12 4.02
C ILE A 229 12.63 -10.91 4.80
N ILE A 230 11.30 -10.80 5.02
CA ILE A 230 10.70 -9.71 5.81
C ILE A 230 11.28 -9.70 7.22
N TYR A 231 11.30 -10.86 7.89
CA TYR A 231 11.86 -10.93 9.25
C TYR A 231 13.33 -10.58 9.27
N ALA A 232 14.12 -11.03 8.29
CA ALA A 232 15.53 -10.66 8.17
C ALA A 232 15.74 -9.15 7.95
N MET A 233 14.88 -8.50 7.16
CA MET A 233 14.89 -7.03 7.01
C MET A 233 14.56 -6.32 8.34
N CYS A 234 13.63 -6.86 9.11
CA CYS A 234 13.25 -6.29 10.41
C CYS A 234 14.33 -6.46 11.51
N GLU A 235 15.34 -7.27 11.31
CA GLU A 235 16.50 -7.38 12.23
C GLU A 235 17.46 -6.17 12.16
N CYS A 236 17.35 -5.34 11.12
CA CYS A 236 18.14 -4.13 10.97
C CYS A 236 17.76 -3.07 12.02
N HIS A 237 18.73 -2.20 12.35
CA HIS A 237 18.48 -1.04 13.22
C HIS A 237 17.62 0.03 12.54
N GLY A 238 17.83 0.25 11.26
CA GLY A 238 17.04 1.16 10.44
C GLY A 238 15.58 0.73 10.29
N ASN A 239 14.71 1.68 9.99
CA ASN A 239 13.32 1.37 9.68
C ASN A 239 13.22 0.44 8.45
N LEU A 240 12.23 -0.46 8.43
CA LEU A 240 12.01 -1.38 7.32
C LEU A 240 11.98 -0.68 5.96
N TYR A 241 11.41 0.50 5.85
CA TYR A 241 11.36 1.24 4.58
C TYR A 241 12.73 1.78 4.17
N ALA A 242 13.59 2.16 5.12
CA ALA A 242 14.99 2.54 4.83
C ALA A 242 15.78 1.33 4.30
N VAL A 243 15.60 0.17 4.94
CA VAL A 243 16.21 -1.10 4.51
C VAL A 243 15.79 -1.48 3.09
N MET A 244 14.49 -1.41 2.79
CA MET A 244 13.93 -1.71 1.46
C MET A 244 14.51 -0.78 0.37
N LYS A 245 14.63 0.51 0.65
CA LYS A 245 15.20 1.49 -0.28
C LYS A 245 16.67 1.19 -0.58
N GLU A 246 17.42 0.75 0.42
CA GLU A 246 18.82 0.36 0.23
C GLU A 246 18.94 -0.97 -0.54
N ILE A 247 18.04 -1.94 -0.33
CA ILE A 247 17.97 -3.17 -1.14
C ILE A 247 17.71 -2.81 -2.61
N LEU A 248 16.77 -1.91 -2.91
CA LEU A 248 16.54 -1.44 -4.29
C LEU A 248 17.80 -0.80 -4.89
N ARG A 249 18.55 -0.03 -4.10
CA ARG A 249 19.82 0.57 -4.55
C ARG A 249 20.85 -0.49 -4.90
N ILE A 250 20.95 -1.56 -4.10
CA ILE A 250 21.95 -2.64 -4.30
C ILE A 250 21.55 -3.54 -5.48
N ARG A 251 20.30 -4.03 -5.50
CA ARG A 251 19.85 -5.02 -6.49
C ARG A 251 19.55 -4.40 -7.86
N GLU A 252 18.93 -3.23 -7.88
CA GLU A 252 18.35 -2.64 -9.09
C GLU A 252 19.08 -1.37 -9.54
N ASN A 253 20.15 -0.97 -8.83
CA ASN A 253 20.80 0.33 -9.02
C ASN A 253 19.80 1.51 -8.99
N LEU A 254 18.75 1.37 -8.18
CA LEU A 254 17.66 2.32 -8.06
C LEU A 254 17.76 3.09 -6.73
N ASN A 255 18.35 4.29 -6.79
CA ASN A 255 18.44 5.16 -5.62
C ASN A 255 17.18 6.03 -5.51
N ILE A 256 16.35 5.74 -4.51
CA ILE A 256 15.13 6.52 -4.22
C ILE A 256 15.22 7.32 -2.90
N GLY A 257 16.42 7.51 -2.38
CA GLY A 257 16.71 8.25 -1.16
C GLY A 257 16.51 7.45 0.11
N GLY A 258 16.61 8.12 1.26
CA GLY A 258 16.37 7.57 2.57
C GLY A 258 14.89 7.66 3.00
N VAL A 259 14.65 7.72 4.31
CA VAL A 259 13.30 7.90 4.90
C VAL A 259 13.18 9.27 5.55
N ARG A 260 11.94 9.74 5.74
CA ARG A 260 11.70 11.03 6.41
C ARG A 260 11.63 10.83 7.93
N LYS A 261 12.28 11.73 8.67
CA LYS A 261 12.19 11.74 10.14
C LYS A 261 10.74 11.86 10.60
N PRO A 262 10.35 11.16 11.70
CA PRO A 262 11.22 10.51 12.70
C PRO A 262 11.59 9.04 12.41
N LEU A 263 11.34 8.52 11.20
CA LEU A 263 11.79 7.17 10.87
C LEU A 263 13.31 7.08 10.95
N PRO A 264 13.87 6.06 11.63
CA PRO A 264 15.32 5.89 11.72
C PRO A 264 15.90 5.44 10.37
N GLU A 265 17.00 6.10 9.97
CA GLU A 265 17.81 5.68 8.84
C GLU A 265 18.59 4.41 9.17
N ILE A 266 19.08 3.73 8.14
CA ILE A 266 20.02 2.62 8.29
C ILE A 266 21.36 3.12 8.86
N ILE A 267 22.07 2.24 9.55
CA ILE A 267 23.42 2.49 10.06
C ILE A 267 24.44 1.60 9.32
N PRO A 268 25.75 1.90 9.38
CA PRO A 268 26.75 1.08 8.70
C PRO A 268 26.72 -0.41 9.07
N GLU A 269 26.34 -0.72 10.31
CA GLU A 269 26.22 -2.08 10.83
C GLU A 269 25.09 -2.88 10.18
N ASP A 270 24.06 -2.22 9.65
CA ASP A 270 22.95 -2.86 8.92
C ASP A 270 23.38 -3.42 7.57
N MET A 271 24.47 -2.91 6.98
CA MET A 271 24.85 -3.19 5.59
C MET A 271 25.12 -4.67 5.30
N GLU A 272 25.62 -5.43 6.27
CA GLU A 272 25.83 -6.87 6.11
C GLU A 272 24.50 -7.61 6.00
N GLN A 273 23.55 -7.29 6.90
CA GLN A 273 22.21 -7.86 6.90
C GLN A 273 21.43 -7.47 5.65
N ILE A 274 21.51 -6.21 5.22
CA ILE A 274 20.85 -5.71 4.00
C ILE A 274 21.34 -6.47 2.75
N LYS A 275 22.67 -6.69 2.62
CA LYS A 275 23.23 -7.49 1.52
C LYS A 275 22.77 -8.93 1.57
N LYS A 276 22.67 -9.52 2.76
CA LYS A 276 22.10 -10.85 2.95
C LYS A 276 20.65 -10.90 2.49
N CYS A 277 19.82 -9.93 2.89
CA CYS A 277 18.42 -9.84 2.43
C CYS A 277 18.32 -9.71 0.90
N ALA A 278 19.16 -8.90 0.28
CA ALA A 278 19.24 -8.77 -1.17
C ALA A 278 19.53 -10.13 -1.84
N GLY A 279 20.53 -10.88 -1.34
CA GLY A 279 20.84 -12.24 -1.81
C GLY A 279 19.68 -13.23 -1.62
N MET A 280 19.00 -13.18 -0.47
CA MET A 280 17.83 -14.04 -0.21
C MET A 280 16.70 -13.79 -1.23
N ILE A 281 16.48 -12.54 -1.66
CA ILE A 281 15.49 -12.23 -2.69
C ILE A 281 15.90 -12.79 -4.05
N ASP A 282 17.21 -12.76 -4.38
CA ASP A 282 17.72 -13.29 -5.67
C ASP A 282 17.68 -14.81 -5.73
N GLU A 283 17.70 -15.50 -4.59
CA GLU A 283 17.68 -16.96 -4.47
C GLU A 283 16.26 -17.55 -4.41
N ALA A 284 15.25 -16.74 -4.04
CA ALA A 284 13.86 -17.16 -3.82
C ALA A 284 13.04 -17.16 -5.10
#